data_17c034cdb811fa533c69d2ba72be8927
#
_entry.id   17c034cdb811fa533c69d2ba72be8927
#
_cell.length_a   1.000
_cell.length_b   1.000
_cell.length_c   1.000
_cell.angle_alpha   90.00
_cell.angle_beta   90.00
_cell.angle_gamma   90.00
#
_symmetry.space_group_name_H-M   'P 1'
#
loop_
_entity.id
_entity.type
_entity.pdbx_description
1 polymer ?
#
loop_
_entity_poly.entity_id
_entity_poly.type
_entity_poly.pdbx_seq_one_letter_code
_entity_poly.pdbx_strand_id
1 'polypeptide(L)'
;MAKNCIGLDIGSSSIKAVQLKKSRTGYALTAFGMQPLVPQTIVDGAIMDQAAVVEAIRALWSRLKLRQKDVAIAIAGHSVIIKKIAVPQTRADDLDNQIKQEAEHHIPFAKDDVEIDYHVVNPQNPMGQTELLLVAAKRETVADYVQVVRDASLTPHVVDVASFASQNGFEVNYN
;
A
#
# COMPACT_ATOMS: atom_id res chain seq x y z
N MET A 1 6.43 7.79 -16.44
CA MET A 1 6.03 6.39 -16.67
C MET A 1 6.07 5.66 -15.35
N ALA A 2 5.02 4.95 -14.97
CA ALA A 2 5.04 4.11 -13.78
C ALA A 2 6.16 3.07 -13.92
N LYS A 3 7.01 2.97 -12.89
CA LYS A 3 8.11 2.02 -12.86
C LYS A 3 7.52 0.61 -12.73
N ASN A 4 8.03 -0.33 -13.51
CA ASN A 4 7.58 -1.72 -13.37
C ASN A 4 8.14 -2.28 -12.06
N CYS A 5 7.27 -2.55 -11.08
CA CYS A 5 7.64 -3.07 -9.76
C CYS A 5 7.22 -4.54 -9.63
N ILE A 6 7.94 -5.29 -8.78
CA ILE A 6 7.48 -6.59 -8.29
C ILE A 6 6.49 -6.33 -7.14
N GLY A 7 5.31 -6.94 -7.18
CA GLY A 7 4.39 -6.93 -6.05
C GLY A 7 4.94 -7.80 -4.92
N LEU A 8 5.08 -7.22 -3.72
CA LEU A 8 5.56 -7.90 -2.52
C LEU A 8 4.49 -7.78 -1.43
N ASP A 9 3.82 -8.88 -1.12
CA ASP A 9 2.86 -8.99 -0.03
C ASP A 9 3.56 -9.54 1.23
N ILE A 10 3.57 -8.73 2.28
CA ILE A 10 4.16 -9.05 3.59
C ILE A 10 3.00 -9.38 4.54
N GLY A 11 2.58 -10.64 4.55
CA GLY A 11 1.48 -11.13 5.39
C GLY A 11 1.96 -11.82 6.66
N SER A 12 1.05 -12.01 7.63
CA SER A 12 1.36 -12.58 8.96
C SER A 12 1.85 -14.04 8.94
N SER A 13 1.45 -14.83 7.94
CA SER A 13 1.83 -16.24 7.82
C SER A 13 2.83 -16.51 6.70
N SER A 14 2.97 -15.60 5.74
CA SER A 14 3.86 -15.79 4.59
C SER A 14 4.10 -14.49 3.84
N ILE A 15 5.25 -14.42 3.20
CA ILE A 15 5.61 -13.38 2.23
C ILE A 15 5.39 -13.93 0.84
N LYS A 16 4.78 -13.11 -0.05
CA LYS A 16 4.54 -13.51 -1.44
C LYS A 16 5.13 -12.48 -2.38
N ALA A 17 5.64 -12.94 -3.52
CA ALA A 17 6.15 -12.06 -4.58
C ALA A 17 5.52 -12.45 -5.90
N VAL A 18 5.10 -11.42 -6.66
CA VAL A 18 4.51 -11.55 -7.99
C VAL A 18 5.22 -10.61 -8.95
N GLN A 19 5.74 -11.17 -10.04
CA GLN A 19 6.28 -10.37 -11.14
C GLN A 19 5.41 -10.52 -12.38
N LEU A 20 4.95 -9.39 -12.90
CA LEU A 20 4.11 -9.31 -14.08
C LEU A 20 4.87 -8.61 -15.22
N LYS A 21 4.60 -9.02 -16.44
CA LYS A 21 5.06 -8.34 -17.66
C LYS A 21 3.83 -7.83 -18.43
N LYS A 22 3.81 -6.54 -18.73
CA LYS A 22 2.75 -5.95 -19.56
C LYS A 22 2.91 -6.44 -21.01
N SER A 23 1.82 -6.89 -21.60
CA SER A 23 1.71 -7.29 -23.01
C SER A 23 0.68 -6.43 -23.74
N ARG A 24 0.44 -6.68 -25.03
CA ARG A 24 -0.60 -5.97 -25.80
C ARG A 24 -2.01 -6.31 -25.34
N THR A 25 -2.22 -7.48 -24.78
CA THR A 25 -3.54 -8.03 -24.40
C THR A 25 -3.75 -8.12 -22.88
N GLY A 26 -2.87 -7.50 -22.05
CA GLY A 26 -2.98 -7.55 -20.59
C GLY A 26 -1.64 -7.80 -19.92
N TYR A 27 -1.64 -8.60 -18.86
CA TYR A 27 -0.45 -8.92 -18.06
C TYR A 27 -0.15 -10.42 -18.11
N ALA A 28 1.13 -10.75 -18.22
CA ALA A 28 1.62 -12.13 -18.12
C ALA A 28 2.37 -12.31 -16.80
N LEU A 29 2.07 -13.38 -16.07
CA LEU A 29 2.79 -13.79 -14.88
C LEU A 29 4.17 -14.34 -15.28
N THR A 30 5.25 -13.72 -14.78
CA THR A 30 6.63 -14.15 -15.08
C THR A 30 7.33 -14.80 -13.92
N ALA A 31 6.95 -14.45 -12.68
CA ALA A 31 7.39 -15.13 -11.48
C ALA A 31 6.33 -15.02 -10.37
N PHE A 32 6.19 -16.08 -9.59
CA PHE A 32 5.37 -16.14 -8.38
C PHE A 32 6.04 -17.05 -7.35
N GLY A 33 5.97 -16.65 -6.11
CA GLY A 33 6.41 -17.49 -5.01
C GLY A 33 5.92 -17.00 -3.66
N MET A 34 6.00 -17.90 -2.69
CA MET A 34 5.57 -17.70 -1.32
C MET A 34 6.62 -18.26 -0.37
N GLN A 35 6.98 -17.50 0.66
CA GLN A 35 7.88 -17.89 1.74
C GLN A 35 7.11 -17.87 3.06
N PRO A 36 6.95 -19.02 3.76
CA PRO A 36 6.33 -19.03 5.08
C PRO A 36 7.11 -18.18 6.09
N LEU A 37 6.39 -17.58 7.04
CA LEU A 37 6.93 -16.92 8.21
C LEU A 37 6.68 -17.78 9.46
N VAL A 38 7.56 -17.64 10.44
CA VAL A 38 7.35 -18.20 11.76
C VAL A 38 6.13 -17.52 12.41
N PRO A 39 5.26 -18.27 13.12
CA PRO A 39 4.14 -17.65 13.84
C PRO A 39 4.60 -16.52 14.76
N GLN A 40 3.76 -15.48 14.89
CA GLN A 40 4.01 -14.27 15.67
C GLN A 40 5.14 -13.35 15.16
N THR A 41 5.71 -13.59 14.00
CA THR A 41 6.62 -12.64 13.34
C THR A 41 5.91 -11.33 13.00
N ILE A 42 4.64 -11.40 12.60
CA ILE A 42 3.74 -10.25 12.36
C ILE A 42 2.42 -10.53 13.07
N VAL A 43 1.99 -9.60 13.94
CA VAL A 43 0.75 -9.69 14.70
C VAL A 43 -0.08 -8.45 14.44
N ASP A 44 -1.33 -8.63 13.98
CA ASP A 44 -2.27 -7.54 13.66
C ASP A 44 -1.69 -6.45 12.75
N GLY A 45 -0.78 -6.84 11.83
CA GLY A 45 -0.09 -5.95 10.92
C GLY A 45 1.14 -5.26 11.50
N ALA A 46 1.47 -5.47 12.77
CA ALA A 46 2.72 -4.98 13.38
C ALA A 46 3.84 -6.02 13.22
N ILE A 47 5.00 -5.58 12.75
CA ILE A 47 6.18 -6.43 12.59
C ILE A 47 6.86 -6.57 13.96
N MET A 48 6.81 -7.79 14.53
CA MET A 48 7.40 -8.11 15.83
C MET A 48 8.86 -8.58 15.71
N ASP A 49 9.21 -9.21 14.59
CA ASP A 49 10.56 -9.70 14.29
C ASP A 49 10.96 -9.25 12.87
N GLN A 50 11.62 -8.10 12.81
CA GLN A 50 12.13 -7.52 11.56
C GLN A 50 13.17 -8.41 10.89
N ALA A 51 14.05 -9.06 11.67
CA ALA A 51 15.11 -9.91 11.13
C ALA A 51 14.51 -11.12 10.40
N ALA A 52 13.50 -11.77 10.98
CA ALA A 52 12.82 -12.91 10.36
C ALA A 52 12.12 -12.49 9.05
N VAL A 53 11.49 -11.30 9.00
CA VAL A 53 10.86 -10.77 7.78
C VAL A 53 11.92 -10.53 6.69
N VAL A 54 13.02 -9.88 7.03
CA VAL A 54 14.14 -9.58 6.11
C VAL A 54 14.71 -10.87 5.51
N GLU A 55 15.00 -11.87 6.36
CA GLU A 55 15.51 -13.17 5.89
C GLU A 55 14.52 -13.90 4.99
N ALA A 56 13.24 -13.86 5.30
CA ALA A 56 12.21 -14.47 4.47
C ALA A 56 12.11 -13.78 3.09
N ILE A 57 12.21 -12.44 3.03
CA ILE A 57 12.24 -11.70 1.77
C ILE A 57 13.48 -12.12 0.95
N ARG A 58 14.66 -12.14 1.56
CA ARG A 58 15.92 -12.54 0.89
C ARG A 58 15.86 -13.96 0.35
N ALA A 59 15.35 -14.90 1.16
CA ALA A 59 15.17 -16.29 0.77
C ALA A 59 14.24 -16.43 -0.45
N LEU A 60 13.11 -15.68 -0.45
CA LEU A 60 12.17 -15.66 -1.56
C LEU A 60 12.80 -15.13 -2.85
N TRP A 61 13.53 -14.00 -2.78
CA TRP A 61 14.23 -13.40 -3.93
C TRP A 61 15.28 -14.34 -4.51
N SER A 62 16.08 -14.96 -3.66
CA SER A 62 17.10 -15.93 -4.07
C SER A 62 16.49 -17.14 -4.75
N ARG A 63 15.44 -17.73 -4.16
CA ARG A 63 14.74 -18.93 -4.70
C ARG A 63 14.10 -18.66 -6.05
N LEU A 64 13.49 -17.48 -6.23
CA LEU A 64 12.86 -17.06 -7.48
C LEU A 64 13.87 -16.50 -8.51
N LYS A 65 15.15 -16.34 -8.11
CA LYS A 65 16.21 -15.75 -8.92
C LYS A 65 15.85 -14.36 -9.47
N LEU A 66 15.11 -13.57 -8.66
CA LEU A 66 14.67 -12.23 -9.04
C LEU A 66 15.85 -11.26 -9.05
N ARG A 67 16.04 -10.57 -10.18
CA ARG A 67 17.11 -9.56 -10.33
C ARG A 67 16.60 -8.15 -10.07
N GLN A 68 15.32 -7.90 -10.30
CA GLN A 68 14.69 -6.61 -10.08
C GLN A 68 14.57 -6.35 -8.58
N LYS A 69 14.91 -5.13 -8.16
CA LYS A 69 14.88 -4.71 -6.75
C LYS A 69 13.73 -3.76 -6.44
N ASP A 70 13.12 -3.19 -7.47
CA ASP A 70 12.01 -2.25 -7.33
C ASP A 70 10.73 -3.01 -6.96
N VAL A 71 10.12 -2.67 -5.83
CA VAL A 71 8.93 -3.35 -5.32
C VAL A 71 7.79 -2.37 -5.02
N ALA A 72 6.58 -2.87 -5.14
CA ALA A 72 5.37 -2.29 -4.59
C ALA A 72 4.91 -3.17 -3.42
N ILE A 73 4.66 -2.57 -2.27
CA ILE A 73 4.15 -3.22 -1.06
C ILE A 73 2.77 -2.68 -0.72
N ALA A 74 2.06 -3.37 0.13
CA ALA A 74 0.79 -2.90 0.66
C ALA A 74 0.71 -3.11 2.18
N ILE A 75 -0.01 -2.20 2.83
CA ILE A 75 -0.34 -2.26 4.25
C ILE A 75 -1.83 -2.52 4.44
N ALA A 76 -2.19 -3.11 5.57
CA ALA A 76 -3.57 -3.44 5.92
C ALA A 76 -3.79 -3.38 7.44
N GLY A 77 -5.02 -3.68 7.87
CA GLY A 77 -5.37 -3.82 9.28
C GLY A 77 -5.73 -2.51 9.97
N HIS A 78 -5.62 -2.50 11.29
CA HIS A 78 -6.06 -1.38 12.14
C HIS A 78 -5.21 -0.11 12.02
N SER A 79 -4.06 -0.20 11.36
CA SER A 79 -3.18 0.95 11.10
C SER A 79 -3.62 1.79 9.91
N VAL A 80 -4.65 1.35 9.15
CA VAL A 80 -5.16 2.03 7.96
C VAL A 80 -6.63 2.41 8.16
N ILE A 81 -6.95 3.66 7.90
CA ILE A 81 -8.31 4.18 7.90
C ILE A 81 -8.67 4.62 6.50
N ILE A 82 -9.84 4.21 6.03
CA ILE A 82 -10.41 4.60 4.75
C ILE A 82 -11.78 5.18 5.03
N LYS A 83 -12.03 6.43 4.61
CA LYS A 83 -13.32 7.09 4.76
C LYS A 83 -13.72 7.84 3.51
N LYS A 84 -14.97 7.70 3.11
CA LYS A 84 -15.59 8.61 2.13
C LYS A 84 -16.06 9.85 2.89
N ILE A 85 -15.56 11.02 2.48
CA ILE A 85 -15.94 12.31 3.03
C ILE A 85 -16.39 13.25 1.91
N ALA A 86 -17.17 14.27 2.28
CA ALA A 86 -17.57 15.35 1.39
C ALA A 86 -17.07 16.67 1.96
N VAL A 87 -16.36 17.43 1.16
CA VAL A 87 -15.81 18.74 1.54
C VAL A 87 -16.43 19.83 0.68
N PRO A 88 -16.56 21.07 1.16
CA PRO A 88 -16.98 22.18 0.32
C PRO A 88 -16.11 22.30 -0.91
N GLN A 89 -16.73 22.63 -2.06
CA GLN A 89 -15.98 22.84 -3.28
C GLN A 89 -15.00 23.99 -3.12
N THR A 90 -13.73 23.73 -3.42
CA THR A 90 -12.66 24.71 -3.31
C THR A 90 -11.76 24.65 -4.55
N ARG A 91 -10.83 25.60 -4.67
CA ARG A 91 -9.87 25.59 -5.76
C ARG A 91 -8.90 24.41 -5.58
N ALA A 92 -8.43 23.87 -6.70
CA ALA A 92 -7.52 22.71 -6.66
C ALA A 92 -6.26 22.98 -5.79
N ASP A 93 -5.74 24.19 -5.81
CA ASP A 93 -4.55 24.59 -5.04
C ASP A 93 -4.80 24.63 -3.52
N ASP A 94 -6.05 24.81 -3.09
CA ASP A 94 -6.44 24.90 -1.69
C ASP A 94 -6.96 23.56 -1.14
N LEU A 95 -7.26 22.62 -2.03
CA LEU A 95 -7.89 21.35 -1.67
C LEU A 95 -7.04 20.52 -0.70
N ASP A 96 -5.73 20.44 -0.92
CA ASP A 96 -4.79 19.72 -0.04
C ASP A 96 -4.82 20.25 1.39
N ASN A 97 -4.85 21.57 1.56
CA ASN A 97 -4.89 22.19 2.89
C ASN A 97 -6.23 21.95 3.57
N GLN A 98 -7.33 22.05 2.82
CA GLN A 98 -8.68 21.78 3.33
C GLN A 98 -8.82 20.33 3.77
N ILE A 99 -8.34 19.38 2.97
CA ILE A 99 -8.41 17.95 3.30
C ILE A 99 -7.59 17.64 4.55
N LYS A 100 -6.40 18.24 4.71
CA LYS A 100 -5.59 18.07 5.93
C LYS A 100 -6.28 18.60 7.19
N GLN A 101 -7.07 19.67 7.09
CA GLN A 101 -7.87 20.18 8.19
C GLN A 101 -9.07 19.28 8.48
N GLU A 102 -9.81 18.88 7.45
CA GLU A 102 -10.95 17.98 7.60
C GLU A 102 -10.53 16.59 8.11
N ALA A 103 -9.35 16.11 7.74
CA ALA A 103 -8.82 14.83 8.19
C ALA A 103 -8.74 14.73 9.72
N GLU A 104 -8.44 15.84 10.42
CA GLU A 104 -8.39 15.89 11.89
C GLU A 104 -9.73 15.52 12.54
N HIS A 105 -10.86 15.81 11.89
CA HIS A 105 -12.19 15.46 12.37
C HIS A 105 -12.57 13.99 12.09
N HIS A 106 -11.90 13.35 11.16
CA HIS A 106 -12.26 12.02 10.67
C HIS A 106 -11.30 10.92 11.11
N ILE A 107 -10.07 11.28 11.51
CA ILE A 107 -9.00 10.35 11.86
C ILE A 107 -8.74 10.41 13.36
N PRO A 108 -8.86 9.27 14.10
CA PRO A 108 -8.65 9.24 15.56
C PRO A 108 -7.17 9.14 15.96
N PHE A 109 -6.26 9.69 15.15
CA PHE A 109 -4.82 9.72 15.38
C PHE A 109 -4.32 11.15 15.29
N ALA A 110 -3.22 11.47 15.97
CA ALA A 110 -2.57 12.76 15.82
C ALA A 110 -2.06 12.93 14.38
N LYS A 111 -2.16 14.14 13.85
CA LYS A 111 -1.78 14.47 12.46
C LYS A 111 -0.33 14.11 12.15
N ASP A 112 0.56 14.28 13.13
CA ASP A 112 1.98 14.00 12.99
C ASP A 112 2.30 12.49 12.98
N ASP A 113 1.36 11.65 13.43
CA ASP A 113 1.52 10.20 13.52
C ASP A 113 1.00 9.45 12.29
N VAL A 114 0.42 10.17 11.30
CA VAL A 114 -0.17 9.55 10.11
C VAL A 114 0.39 10.10 8.81
N GLU A 115 0.41 9.24 7.81
CA GLU A 115 0.48 9.61 6.40
C GLU A 115 -0.94 9.67 5.86
N ILE A 116 -1.26 10.74 5.12
CA ILE A 116 -2.60 10.98 4.57
C ILE A 116 -2.49 11.12 3.06
N ASP A 117 -3.39 10.45 2.37
CA ASP A 117 -3.58 10.58 0.93
C ASP A 117 -5.08 10.58 0.61
N TYR A 118 -5.48 11.02 -0.57
CA TYR A 118 -6.87 11.06 -0.96
C TYR A 118 -7.07 10.86 -2.47
N HIS A 119 -8.26 10.42 -2.82
CA HIS A 119 -8.70 10.34 -4.20
C HIS A 119 -10.06 11.00 -4.37
N VAL A 120 -10.19 11.91 -5.34
CA VAL A 120 -11.47 12.55 -5.66
C VAL A 120 -12.36 11.56 -6.42
N VAL A 121 -13.47 11.16 -5.79
CA VAL A 121 -14.44 10.22 -6.36
C VAL A 121 -15.48 10.97 -7.21
N ASN A 122 -15.94 12.12 -6.71
CA ASN A 122 -16.89 12.97 -7.42
C ASN A 122 -16.50 14.45 -7.18
N PRO A 123 -16.07 15.16 -8.21
CA PRO A 123 -15.65 16.55 -8.06
C PRO A 123 -16.79 17.50 -7.67
N GLN A 124 -18.04 17.14 -7.97
CA GLN A 124 -19.21 17.93 -7.61
C GLN A 124 -20.43 17.02 -7.43
N ASN A 125 -20.86 16.82 -6.21
CA ASN A 125 -22.12 16.12 -5.92
C ASN A 125 -23.34 17.06 -6.07
N PRO A 126 -24.57 16.56 -5.95
CA PRO A 126 -25.78 17.38 -6.06
C PRO A 126 -25.89 18.52 -5.04
N MET A 127 -25.13 18.47 -3.95
CA MET A 127 -25.07 19.53 -2.92
C MET A 127 -23.95 20.55 -3.19
N GLY A 128 -23.24 20.46 -4.31
CA GLY A 128 -22.12 21.34 -4.65
C GLY A 128 -20.85 21.08 -3.85
N GLN A 129 -20.68 19.85 -3.33
CA GLN A 129 -19.51 19.43 -2.56
C GLN A 129 -18.64 18.48 -3.38
N THR A 130 -17.34 18.45 -3.08
CA THR A 130 -16.40 17.45 -3.61
C THR A 130 -16.42 16.21 -2.71
N GLU A 131 -16.73 15.04 -3.27
CA GLU A 131 -16.63 13.76 -2.57
C GLU A 131 -15.28 13.13 -2.83
N LEU A 132 -14.62 12.70 -1.78
CA LEU A 132 -13.32 12.06 -1.86
C LEU A 132 -13.22 10.86 -0.92
N LEU A 133 -12.31 9.97 -1.28
CA LEU A 133 -11.89 8.86 -0.45
C LEU A 133 -10.62 9.29 0.27
N LEU A 134 -10.73 9.47 1.58
CA LEU A 134 -9.62 9.82 2.47
C LEU A 134 -8.98 8.53 2.98
N VAL A 135 -7.66 8.46 2.90
CA VAL A 135 -6.86 7.35 3.42
C VAL A 135 -5.85 7.89 4.41
N ALA A 136 -5.78 7.27 5.58
CA ALA A 136 -4.77 7.57 6.57
C ALA A 136 -4.13 6.28 7.06
N ALA A 137 -2.80 6.29 7.16
CA ALA A 137 -2.02 5.16 7.65
C ALA A 137 -1.07 5.63 8.75
N LYS A 138 -0.88 4.82 9.81
CA LYS A 138 0.10 5.13 10.84
C LYS A 138 1.50 5.19 10.22
N ARG A 139 2.18 6.32 10.44
CA ARG A 139 3.54 6.58 9.91
C ARG A 139 4.54 5.53 10.36
N GLU A 140 4.46 5.10 11.63
CA GLU A 140 5.29 4.04 12.17
C GLU A 140 5.12 2.73 11.40
N THR A 141 3.88 2.30 11.14
CA THR A 141 3.62 1.07 10.36
C THR A 141 4.21 1.17 8.95
N VAL A 142 3.99 2.31 8.28
CA VAL A 142 4.55 2.53 6.93
C VAL A 142 6.08 2.47 6.98
N ALA A 143 6.71 3.11 7.98
CA ALA A 143 8.15 3.14 8.14
C ALA A 143 8.73 1.74 8.38
N ASP A 144 8.11 0.91 9.23
CA ASP A 144 8.55 -0.45 9.53
C ASP A 144 8.53 -1.33 8.28
N TYR A 145 7.44 -1.28 7.50
CA TYR A 145 7.34 -2.05 6.26
C TYR A 145 8.34 -1.59 5.21
N VAL A 146 8.57 -0.29 5.07
CA VAL A 146 9.59 0.28 4.19
C VAL A 146 10.98 -0.14 4.64
N GLN A 147 11.24 -0.15 5.96
CA GLN A 147 12.56 -0.48 6.52
C GLN A 147 12.93 -1.94 6.27
N VAL A 148 12.06 -2.91 6.54
CA VAL A 148 12.38 -4.33 6.29
C VAL A 148 12.62 -4.62 4.81
N VAL A 149 11.94 -3.91 3.90
CA VAL A 149 12.16 -4.01 2.46
C VAL A 149 13.55 -3.47 2.08
N ARG A 150 13.96 -2.32 2.64
CA ARG A 150 15.30 -1.75 2.43
C ARG A 150 16.39 -2.63 2.99
N ASP A 151 16.18 -3.18 4.18
CA ASP A 151 17.14 -4.08 4.84
C ASP A 151 17.30 -5.40 4.05
N ALA A 152 16.26 -5.83 3.34
CA ALA A 152 16.34 -6.92 2.38
C ALA A 152 17.06 -6.54 1.06
N SER A 153 17.64 -5.33 0.96
CA SER A 153 18.32 -4.77 -0.23
C SER A 153 17.39 -4.58 -1.43
N LEU A 154 16.12 -4.28 -1.17
CA LEU A 154 15.10 -3.92 -2.15
C LEU A 154 14.77 -2.43 -2.06
N THR A 155 14.11 -1.91 -3.09
CA THR A 155 13.70 -0.49 -3.18
C THR A 155 12.19 -0.40 -3.21
N PRO A 156 11.53 0.01 -2.12
CA PRO A 156 10.09 0.24 -2.12
C PRO A 156 9.78 1.53 -2.87
N HIS A 157 9.03 1.42 -3.97
CA HIS A 157 8.59 2.56 -4.76
C HIS A 157 7.15 2.96 -4.48
N VAL A 158 6.34 2.01 -4.03
CA VAL A 158 4.92 2.20 -3.75
C VAL A 158 4.61 1.51 -2.43
N VAL A 159 3.90 2.21 -1.56
CA VAL A 159 3.20 1.64 -0.41
C VAL A 159 1.72 1.90 -0.66
N ASP A 160 0.97 0.86 -0.94
CA ASP A 160 -0.47 0.91 -1.24
C ASP A 160 -1.28 0.38 -0.05
N VAL A 161 -2.58 0.45 -0.15
CA VAL A 161 -3.49 -0.23 0.77
C VAL A 161 -3.92 -1.56 0.16
N ALA A 162 -3.85 -2.64 0.93
CA ALA A 162 -4.08 -4.00 0.43
C ALA A 162 -5.47 -4.20 -0.20
N SER A 163 -6.51 -3.51 0.30
CA SER A 163 -7.85 -3.53 -0.29
C SER A 163 -7.87 -2.90 -1.69
N PHE A 164 -7.15 -1.80 -1.91
CA PHE A 164 -7.07 -1.15 -3.23
C PHE A 164 -6.24 -1.98 -4.20
N ALA A 165 -5.13 -2.55 -3.75
CA ALA A 165 -4.34 -3.47 -4.57
C ALA A 165 -5.18 -4.69 -5.01
N SER A 166 -6.01 -5.24 -4.12
CA SER A 166 -6.93 -6.34 -4.42
C SER A 166 -8.03 -5.91 -5.41
N GLN A 167 -8.62 -4.73 -5.22
CA GLN A 167 -9.61 -4.17 -6.15
C GLN A 167 -9.01 -3.97 -7.54
N ASN A 168 -7.84 -3.33 -7.64
CA ASN A 168 -7.14 -3.14 -8.92
C ASN A 168 -6.85 -4.48 -9.62
N GLY A 169 -6.46 -5.50 -8.85
CA GLY A 169 -6.25 -6.85 -9.37
C GLY A 169 -7.53 -7.49 -9.90
N PHE A 170 -8.65 -7.27 -9.22
CA PHE A 170 -9.96 -7.73 -9.68
C PHE A 170 -10.39 -7.01 -10.97
N GLU A 171 -10.31 -5.69 -11.02
CA GLU A 171 -10.69 -4.90 -12.20
C GLU A 171 -9.88 -5.27 -13.44
N VAL A 172 -8.58 -5.52 -13.30
CA VAL A 172 -7.72 -5.94 -14.43
C VAL A 172 -8.14 -7.29 -15.01
N ASN A 173 -8.75 -8.19 -14.21
CA ASN A 173 -9.10 -9.53 -14.64
C ASN A 173 -10.55 -9.70 -15.08
N TYR A 174 -11.47 -8.84 -14.61
CA TYR A 174 -12.91 -9.07 -14.76
C TYR A 174 -13.68 -7.89 -15.38
N ASN A 175 -13.00 -6.78 -15.72
CA ASN A 175 -13.57 -5.60 -16.40
C ASN A 175 -13.09 -5.48 -17.85
#